data_6656b0d74490f46b3ff9f021ca10564c
#
_entry.id   6656b0d74490f46b3ff9f021ca10564c
#
_cell.length_a   1.000
_cell.length_b   1.000
_cell.length_c   1.000
_cell.angle_alpha   90.00
_cell.angle_beta   90.00
_cell.angle_gamma   90.00
#
_symmetry.space_group_name_H-M   'P 1'
#
loop_
_entity.id
_entity.type
_entity.pdbx_description
1 polymer ?
#
loop_
_entity_poly.entity_id
_entity_poly.type
_entity_poly.pdbx_seq_one_letter_code
_entity_poly.pdbx_strand_id
1 'polypeptide(L)'
;MGLMKGQIEIFLDSLKERIYTEFEQVSFCYTEDKEYRETDTIVYEEKDKKDFLSFRTCWTVPESFAKRVLAFSLEMNAEEERVFPGFSLYVNGVLLHCMDRKHRDCVLTNSAEEGKVYHLQLCCPVKEECTDFDLRGSFRVLEPRVEKLYYDLLRPFETMRLLRENSEEYRVTEEEIQRTMDLVDFKEVRKKSFYEDVEEGIAYIQDNFYRRYILYPTAIIPIRKGIKRVFWFA
;
A
#
# COMPACT_ATOMS: atom_id res chain seq x y z
N MET A 1 4.91 -22.66 -19.01
CA MET A 1 3.79 -22.14 -18.19
C MET A 1 4.23 -21.55 -16.84
N GLY A 2 5.06 -22.21 -16.04
CA GLY A 2 5.59 -21.59 -14.80
C GLY A 2 6.45 -20.33 -15.02
N LEU A 3 7.05 -20.18 -16.19
CA LEU A 3 7.92 -19.04 -16.51
C LEU A 3 7.15 -17.72 -16.59
N MET A 4 5.94 -17.70 -17.19
CA MET A 4 5.13 -16.50 -17.34
C MET A 4 4.61 -16.00 -16.00
N LYS A 5 4.08 -16.86 -15.13
CA LYS A 5 3.66 -16.46 -13.78
C LYS A 5 4.80 -15.84 -12.99
N GLY A 6 5.99 -16.43 -13.04
CA GLY A 6 7.17 -15.86 -12.39
C GLY A 6 7.59 -14.51 -12.96
N GLN A 7 7.42 -14.29 -14.27
CA GLN A 7 7.71 -12.98 -14.87
C GLN A 7 6.72 -11.91 -14.40
N ILE A 8 5.42 -12.24 -14.31
CA ILE A 8 4.40 -11.32 -13.78
C ILE A 8 4.70 -10.97 -12.31
N GLU A 9 5.06 -11.97 -11.49
CA GLU A 9 5.43 -11.74 -10.09
C GLU A 9 6.64 -10.80 -9.96
N ILE A 10 7.71 -11.04 -10.71
CA ILE A 10 8.90 -10.16 -10.74
C ILE A 10 8.54 -8.74 -11.19
N PHE A 11 7.66 -8.62 -12.19
CA PHE A 11 7.21 -7.31 -12.68
C PHE A 11 6.40 -6.56 -11.61
N LEU A 12 5.47 -7.25 -10.95
CA LEU A 12 4.67 -6.68 -9.86
C LEU A 12 5.56 -6.28 -8.68
N ASP A 13 6.54 -7.10 -8.30
CA ASP A 13 7.50 -6.73 -7.25
C ASP A 13 8.32 -5.50 -7.64
N SER A 14 8.71 -5.40 -8.92
CA SER A 14 9.41 -4.23 -9.45
C SER A 14 8.57 -2.95 -9.41
N LEU A 15 7.26 -3.02 -9.66
CA LEU A 15 6.35 -1.89 -9.49
C LEU A 15 6.17 -1.56 -8.01
N LYS A 16 5.98 -2.57 -7.15
CA LYS A 16 5.75 -2.41 -5.71
C LYS A 16 6.89 -1.65 -5.03
N GLU A 17 8.13 -1.96 -5.38
CA GLU A 17 9.31 -1.25 -4.88
C GLU A 17 9.35 0.24 -5.26
N ARG A 18 8.56 0.64 -6.28
CA ARG A 18 8.52 2.00 -6.83
C ARG A 18 7.25 2.78 -6.51
N ILE A 19 6.33 2.16 -5.78
CA ILE A 19 5.14 2.86 -5.27
C ILE A 19 5.55 4.03 -4.37
N TYR A 20 6.62 3.85 -3.59
CA TYR A 20 7.18 4.90 -2.75
C TYR A 20 8.57 5.29 -3.26
N THR A 21 8.77 6.58 -3.54
CA THR A 21 10.00 7.11 -4.16
C THR A 21 10.98 7.69 -3.16
N GLU A 22 10.47 8.18 -2.03
CA GLU A 22 11.26 8.76 -0.95
C GLU A 22 10.64 8.35 0.37
N PHE A 23 11.45 8.22 1.42
CA PHE A 23 10.97 7.96 2.76
C PHE A 23 11.86 8.64 3.79
N GLU A 24 11.27 9.00 4.92
CA GLU A 24 11.97 9.50 6.10
C GLU A 24 11.41 8.79 7.33
N GLN A 25 12.29 8.11 8.05
CA GLN A 25 11.92 7.43 9.29
C GLN A 25 11.69 8.47 10.39
N VAL A 26 10.73 8.21 11.27
CA VAL A 26 10.42 9.12 12.37
C VAL A 26 10.63 8.47 13.72
N SER A 27 11.11 9.30 14.66
CA SER A 27 11.19 8.93 16.07
C SER A 27 9.85 9.20 16.75
N PHE A 28 9.53 8.36 17.72
CA PHE A 28 8.34 8.50 18.54
C PHE A 28 8.70 8.88 19.97
N CYS A 29 7.90 9.80 20.52
CA CYS A 29 7.92 10.11 21.93
C CYS A 29 6.81 9.34 22.65
N TYR A 30 7.13 8.71 23.75
CA TYR A 30 6.17 8.03 24.61
C TYR A 30 6.47 8.34 26.08
N THR A 31 5.49 8.08 26.94
CA THR A 31 5.64 8.31 28.37
C THR A 31 5.77 6.98 29.08
N GLU A 32 6.89 6.79 29.78
CA GLU A 32 7.14 5.65 30.66
C GLU A 32 7.51 6.16 32.05
N ASP A 33 6.84 5.65 33.07
CA ASP A 33 7.07 6.03 34.48
C ASP A 33 7.08 7.56 34.74
N LYS A 34 6.25 8.31 34.00
CA LYS A 34 6.16 9.78 33.99
C LYS A 34 7.34 10.49 33.33
N GLU A 35 8.26 9.78 32.72
CA GLU A 35 9.33 10.35 31.89
C GLU A 35 8.98 10.28 30.40
N TYR A 36 9.36 11.32 29.65
CA TYR A 36 9.28 11.30 28.20
C TYR A 36 10.52 10.64 27.63
N ARG A 37 10.31 9.64 26.78
CA ARG A 37 11.39 8.96 26.04
C ARG A 37 11.15 9.09 24.55
N GLU A 38 12.23 9.11 23.79
CA GLU A 38 12.22 9.12 22.33
C GLU A 38 12.80 7.80 21.80
N THR A 39 12.20 7.25 20.76
CA THR A 39 12.64 6.01 20.13
C THR A 39 12.31 5.98 18.64
N ASP A 40 13.23 5.47 17.84
CA ASP A 40 13.02 5.21 16.40
C ASP A 40 12.27 3.89 16.15
N THR A 41 12.27 3.02 17.15
CA THR A 41 11.56 1.75 17.10
C THR A 41 10.77 1.58 18.38
N ILE A 42 9.47 1.42 18.25
CA ILE A 42 8.59 1.08 19.35
C ILE A 42 8.72 -0.42 19.57
N VAL A 43 9.17 -0.83 20.75
CA VAL A 43 9.23 -2.23 21.17
C VAL A 43 8.21 -2.44 22.27
N TYR A 44 7.35 -3.44 22.11
CA TYR A 44 6.43 -3.91 23.13
C TYR A 44 6.79 -5.35 23.49
N GLU A 45 6.93 -5.61 24.77
CA GLU A 45 7.08 -6.96 25.32
C GLU A 45 5.86 -7.31 26.18
N GLU A 46 5.31 -8.50 26.01
CA GLU A 46 4.09 -8.96 26.70
C GLU A 46 4.20 -8.81 28.24
N LYS A 47 5.41 -8.92 28.76
CA LYS A 47 5.69 -8.72 30.20
C LYS A 47 5.37 -7.31 30.73
N ASP A 48 5.29 -6.30 29.83
CA ASP A 48 5.09 -4.88 30.20
C ASP A 48 3.65 -4.57 30.62
N LYS A 49 2.69 -5.45 30.33
CA LYS A 49 1.27 -5.44 30.76
C LYS A 49 0.64 -4.04 30.84
N LYS A 50 0.74 -3.27 29.77
CA LYS A 50 0.10 -1.96 29.67
C LYS A 50 -1.27 -2.12 29.02
N ASP A 51 -2.31 -1.57 29.63
CA ASP A 51 -3.66 -1.61 29.05
C ASP A 51 -3.81 -0.72 27.81
N PHE A 52 -2.93 0.27 27.67
CA PHE A 52 -3.00 1.25 26.60
C PHE A 52 -1.61 1.81 26.27
N LEU A 53 -1.33 1.88 24.97
CA LEU A 53 -0.11 2.46 24.41
C LEU A 53 -0.44 3.75 23.64
N SER A 54 0.36 4.77 23.82
CA SER A 54 0.25 6.02 23.08
C SER A 54 1.63 6.56 22.71
N PHE A 55 1.87 6.70 21.42
CA PHE A 55 3.12 7.19 20.85
C PHE A 55 2.84 8.44 20.04
N ARG A 56 3.71 9.44 20.12
CA ARG A 56 3.55 10.71 19.42
C ARG A 56 4.80 11.03 18.63
N THR A 57 4.62 11.67 17.49
CA THR A 57 5.70 12.26 16.72
C THR A 57 5.25 13.58 16.11
N CYS A 58 6.23 14.43 15.84
CA CYS A 58 6.04 15.70 15.15
C CYS A 58 7.04 15.74 14.00
N TRP A 59 6.54 16.00 12.79
CA TRP A 59 7.35 16.02 11.59
C TRP A 59 7.00 17.22 10.70
N THR A 60 8.03 17.84 10.15
CA THR A 60 7.90 19.00 9.26
C THR A 60 8.21 18.55 7.83
N VAL A 61 7.31 18.85 6.91
CA VAL A 61 7.48 18.51 5.49
C VAL A 61 8.73 19.20 4.92
N PRO A 62 9.74 18.43 4.46
CA PRO A 62 10.90 19.00 3.80
C PRO A 62 10.60 19.36 2.34
N GLU A 63 11.45 20.19 1.73
CA GLU A 63 11.33 20.62 0.33
C GLU A 63 11.19 19.45 -0.64
N SER A 64 11.95 18.37 -0.42
CA SER A 64 11.94 17.16 -1.28
C SER A 64 10.59 16.45 -1.35
N PHE A 65 9.73 16.62 -0.34
CA PHE A 65 8.37 16.06 -0.29
C PHE A 65 7.29 17.03 -0.79
N ALA A 66 7.63 18.30 -1.02
CA ALA A 66 6.65 19.33 -1.39
C ALA A 66 5.95 19.01 -2.71
N LYS A 67 4.64 19.34 -2.78
CA LYS A 67 3.74 19.17 -3.94
C LYS A 67 3.54 17.71 -4.38
N ARG A 68 3.93 16.76 -3.56
CA ARG A 68 3.79 15.32 -3.81
C ARG A 68 2.75 14.70 -2.88
N VAL A 69 2.29 13.50 -3.23
CA VAL A 69 1.38 12.75 -2.37
C VAL A 69 2.16 12.22 -1.19
N LEU A 70 1.73 12.59 0.01
CA LEU A 70 2.38 12.21 1.27
C LEU A 70 1.56 11.11 1.94
N ALA A 71 2.21 10.02 2.29
CA ALA A 71 1.67 8.94 3.09
C ALA A 71 2.48 8.76 4.38
N PHE A 72 1.83 8.23 5.40
CA PHE A 72 2.48 7.69 6.59
C PHE A 72 2.35 6.16 6.56
N SER A 73 3.47 5.49 6.79
CA SER A 73 3.57 4.03 6.81
C SER A 73 4.02 3.53 8.17
N LEU A 74 3.43 2.42 8.62
CA LEU A 74 3.80 1.75 9.85
C LEU A 74 4.31 0.35 9.54
N GLU A 75 5.62 0.14 9.66
CA GLU A 75 6.24 -1.19 9.55
C GLU A 75 6.14 -1.91 10.89
N MET A 76 5.70 -3.14 10.83
CA MET A 76 5.40 -3.94 12.00
C MET A 76 6.07 -5.30 11.86
N ASN A 77 6.89 -5.66 12.83
CA ASN A 77 7.47 -6.98 12.96
C ASN A 77 6.94 -7.64 14.23
N ALA A 78 6.39 -8.83 14.10
CA ALA A 78 5.96 -9.65 15.20
C ALA A 78 6.41 -11.10 14.92
N GLU A 79 6.94 -11.77 15.94
CA GLU A 79 7.44 -13.14 15.80
C GLU A 79 6.32 -14.15 15.56
N GLU A 80 5.11 -13.89 16.06
CA GLU A 80 3.96 -14.77 15.86
C GLU A 80 2.81 -14.09 15.11
N GLU A 81 2.10 -14.87 14.28
CA GLU A 81 0.95 -14.40 13.50
C GLU A 81 -0.29 -14.03 14.33
N ARG A 82 -0.27 -14.27 15.65
CA ARG A 82 -1.50 -14.48 16.41
C ARG A 82 -2.31 -13.24 16.75
N VAL A 83 -1.77 -12.20 17.29
CA VAL A 83 -2.60 -11.02 17.60
C VAL A 83 -1.78 -9.75 17.52
N PHE A 84 -1.88 -9.09 16.37
CA PHE A 84 -1.33 -7.77 16.21
C PHE A 84 -2.37 -6.73 16.67
N PRO A 85 -2.03 -5.81 17.57
CA PRO A 85 -2.97 -4.76 17.98
C PRO A 85 -3.19 -3.77 16.84
N GLY A 86 -4.46 -3.41 16.60
CA GLY A 86 -4.78 -2.30 15.69
C GLY A 86 -4.42 -0.97 16.32
N PHE A 87 -3.80 -0.07 15.53
CA PHE A 87 -3.46 1.27 15.97
C PHE A 87 -4.42 2.30 15.39
N SER A 88 -4.98 3.14 16.24
CA SER A 88 -5.69 4.34 15.80
C SER A 88 -4.67 5.44 15.51
N LEU A 89 -4.60 5.89 14.26
CA LEU A 89 -3.76 7.00 13.83
C LEU A 89 -4.54 8.31 13.91
N TYR A 90 -4.10 9.20 14.77
CA TYR A 90 -4.58 10.59 14.82
C TYR A 90 -3.56 11.50 14.15
N VAL A 91 -4.06 12.41 13.32
CA VAL A 91 -3.27 13.43 12.65
C VAL A 91 -3.80 14.80 13.04
N ASN A 92 -2.96 15.64 13.63
CA ASN A 92 -3.36 16.95 14.17
C ASN A 92 -4.60 16.89 15.10
N GLY A 93 -4.68 15.81 15.89
CA GLY A 93 -5.78 15.57 16.84
C GLY A 93 -7.04 14.94 16.24
N VAL A 94 -7.09 14.70 14.95
CA VAL A 94 -8.23 14.08 14.27
C VAL A 94 -7.91 12.62 13.94
N LEU A 95 -8.81 11.68 14.30
CA LEU A 95 -8.69 10.27 13.88
C LEU A 95 -8.77 10.19 12.36
N LEU A 96 -7.70 9.71 11.73
CA LEU A 96 -7.62 9.59 10.28
C LEU A 96 -7.78 8.15 9.82
N HIS A 97 -7.15 7.20 10.49
CA HIS A 97 -7.09 5.81 10.04
C HIS A 97 -6.96 4.83 11.22
N CYS A 98 -7.37 3.57 10.98
CA CYS A 98 -7.04 2.46 11.86
C CYS A 98 -6.04 1.58 11.12
N MET A 99 -4.81 1.52 11.64
CA MET A 99 -3.71 0.79 11.04
C MET A 99 -3.61 -0.60 11.65
N ASP A 100 -3.45 -1.60 10.82
CA ASP A 100 -3.25 -2.99 11.21
C ASP A 100 -2.20 -3.66 10.30
N ARG A 101 -2.01 -4.97 10.45
CA ARG A 101 -1.06 -5.73 9.64
C ARG A 101 -1.31 -5.64 8.13
N LYS A 102 -2.55 -5.43 7.69
CA LYS A 102 -2.92 -5.34 6.27
C LYS A 102 -3.02 -3.89 5.78
N HIS A 103 -3.36 -2.97 6.67
CA HIS A 103 -3.58 -1.55 6.39
C HIS A 103 -2.48 -0.73 7.06
N ARG A 104 -1.27 -0.80 6.47
CA ARG A 104 -0.05 -0.20 7.04
C ARG A 104 0.22 1.21 6.58
N ASP A 105 -0.44 1.63 5.51
CA ASP A 105 -0.21 2.91 4.85
C ASP A 105 -1.45 3.78 4.91
N CYS A 106 -1.25 5.07 5.13
CA CYS A 106 -2.32 6.05 5.17
C CYS A 106 -1.91 7.32 4.42
N VAL A 107 -2.64 7.70 3.38
CA VAL A 107 -2.42 8.96 2.66
C VAL A 107 -2.84 10.13 3.55
N LEU A 108 -1.91 11.05 3.81
CA LEU A 108 -2.13 12.24 4.63
C LEU A 108 -2.62 13.43 3.80
N THR A 109 -2.07 13.57 2.60
CA THR A 109 -2.44 14.63 1.64
C THR A 109 -2.03 14.26 0.22
N ASN A 110 -2.78 14.73 -0.76
CA ASN A 110 -2.46 14.57 -2.18
C ASN A 110 -1.45 15.61 -2.69
N SER A 111 -1.15 16.64 -1.89
CA SER A 111 -0.16 17.67 -2.22
C SER A 111 0.43 18.20 -0.91
N ALA A 112 1.62 17.74 -0.59
CA ALA A 112 2.32 18.18 0.63
C ALA A 112 2.79 19.62 0.50
N GLU A 113 2.66 20.39 1.58
CA GLU A 113 3.10 21.78 1.67
C GLU A 113 4.42 21.83 2.45
N GLU A 114 5.47 22.40 1.84
CA GLU A 114 6.76 22.60 2.51
C GLU A 114 6.59 23.38 3.84
N GLY A 115 7.30 22.94 4.86
CA GLY A 115 7.25 23.57 6.19
C GLY A 115 6.00 23.24 7.00
N LYS A 116 5.00 22.56 6.43
CA LYS A 116 3.83 22.13 7.18
C LYS A 116 4.19 21.10 8.22
N VAL A 117 3.67 21.28 9.43
CA VAL A 117 3.94 20.37 10.54
C VAL A 117 2.78 19.39 10.70
N TYR A 118 3.11 18.11 10.78
CA TYR A 118 2.18 17.03 11.12
C TYR A 118 2.46 16.52 12.53
N HIS A 119 1.44 16.57 13.40
CA HIS A 119 1.46 15.94 14.71
C HIS A 119 0.72 14.61 14.62
N LEU A 120 1.44 13.52 14.73
CA LEU A 120 0.87 12.18 14.70
C LEU A 120 0.78 11.61 16.12
N GLN A 121 -0.30 10.87 16.37
CA GLN A 121 -0.45 10.08 17.58
C GLN A 121 -0.97 8.69 17.19
N LEU A 122 -0.23 7.66 17.58
CA LEU A 122 -0.63 6.26 17.47
C LEU A 122 -1.15 5.81 18.83
N CYS A 123 -2.37 5.30 18.86
CA CYS A 123 -3.03 4.82 20.06
C CYS A 123 -3.44 3.36 19.87
N CYS A 124 -3.14 2.53 20.85
CA CYS A 124 -3.49 1.12 20.84
C CYS A 124 -3.98 0.66 22.21
N PRO A 125 -5.21 0.12 22.33
CA PRO A 125 -5.59 -0.67 23.49
C PRO A 125 -4.88 -2.02 23.41
N VAL A 126 -4.10 -2.35 24.41
CA VAL A 126 -3.40 -3.63 24.49
C VAL A 126 -4.35 -4.65 25.13
N LYS A 127 -4.58 -5.74 24.43
CA LYS A 127 -5.36 -6.88 24.96
C LYS A 127 -4.43 -7.91 25.57
N GLU A 128 -4.95 -8.73 26.48
CA GLU A 128 -4.19 -9.80 27.15
C GLU A 128 -3.52 -10.80 26.18
N GLU A 129 -3.97 -10.84 24.93
CA GLU A 129 -3.48 -11.75 23.90
C GLU A 129 -2.41 -11.11 23.00
N CYS A 130 -1.99 -9.84 23.25
CA CYS A 130 -0.94 -9.20 22.47
C CYS A 130 0.40 -9.89 22.70
N THR A 131 1.04 -10.31 21.63
CA THR A 131 2.40 -10.82 21.62
C THR A 131 3.41 -9.69 21.46
N ASP A 132 4.68 -9.99 21.67
CA ASP A 132 5.78 -9.06 21.44
C ASP A 132 5.77 -8.53 20.00
N PHE A 133 6.00 -7.24 19.84
CA PHE A 133 6.10 -6.61 18.53
C PHE A 133 7.08 -5.43 18.54
N ASP A 134 7.61 -5.12 17.36
CA ASP A 134 8.29 -3.86 17.10
C ASP A 134 7.63 -3.08 15.97
N LEU A 135 7.65 -1.75 16.07
CA LEU A 135 7.05 -0.83 15.10
C LEU A 135 8.05 0.23 14.68
N ARG A 136 8.04 0.55 13.38
CA ARG A 136 8.76 1.69 12.82
C ARG A 136 7.83 2.52 11.97
N GLY A 137 7.81 3.82 12.19
CA GLY A 137 7.03 4.76 11.39
C GLY A 137 7.90 5.47 10.37
N SER A 138 7.32 5.77 9.22
CA SER A 138 7.98 6.58 8.20
C SER A 138 6.99 7.43 7.43
N PHE A 139 7.40 8.66 7.07
CA PHE A 139 6.73 9.42 6.03
C PHE A 139 7.28 9.01 4.68
N ARG A 140 6.39 8.87 3.70
CA ARG A 140 6.73 8.38 2.36
C ARG A 140 6.08 9.22 1.29
N VAL A 141 6.78 9.39 0.18
CA VAL A 141 6.21 9.99 -1.02
C VAL A 141 5.64 8.89 -1.88
N LEU A 142 4.32 8.90 -2.04
CA LEU A 142 3.59 7.98 -2.89
C LEU A 142 3.62 8.44 -4.35
N GLU A 143 3.86 7.51 -5.28
CA GLU A 143 3.68 7.72 -6.71
C GLU A 143 2.36 7.07 -7.18
N PRO A 144 1.26 7.84 -7.29
CA PRO A 144 -0.07 7.27 -7.52
C PRO A 144 -0.23 6.53 -8.84
N ARG A 145 0.56 6.89 -9.86
CA ARG A 145 0.52 6.23 -11.18
C ARG A 145 1.06 4.80 -11.08
N VAL A 146 2.21 4.65 -10.40
CA VAL A 146 2.83 3.34 -10.18
C VAL A 146 1.94 2.47 -9.30
N GLU A 147 1.39 3.04 -8.21
CA GLU A 147 0.43 2.33 -7.35
C GLU A 147 -0.78 1.86 -8.14
N LYS A 148 -1.35 2.74 -8.96
CA LYS A 148 -2.51 2.39 -9.80
C LYS A 148 -2.20 1.24 -10.75
N LEU A 149 -1.09 1.29 -11.50
CA LEU A 149 -0.71 0.22 -12.42
C LEU A 149 -0.47 -1.09 -11.67
N TYR A 150 0.19 -1.03 -10.52
CA TYR A 150 0.42 -2.20 -9.66
C TYR A 150 -0.91 -2.90 -9.32
N TYR A 151 -1.89 -2.18 -8.81
CA TYR A 151 -3.18 -2.77 -8.45
C TYR A 151 -4.04 -3.14 -9.66
N ASP A 152 -3.94 -2.41 -10.77
CA ASP A 152 -4.63 -2.74 -12.02
C ASP A 152 -4.11 -4.06 -12.62
N LEU A 153 -2.86 -4.45 -12.34
CA LEU A 153 -2.28 -5.73 -12.75
C LEU A 153 -2.42 -6.82 -11.67
N LEU A 154 -2.25 -6.48 -10.41
CA LEU A 154 -2.31 -7.45 -9.31
C LEU A 154 -3.67 -8.14 -9.25
N ARG A 155 -4.77 -7.38 -9.31
CA ARG A 155 -6.13 -7.93 -9.19
C ARG A 155 -6.48 -8.97 -10.26
N PRO A 156 -6.29 -8.71 -11.58
CA PRO A 156 -6.52 -9.73 -12.59
C PRO A 156 -5.55 -10.90 -12.46
N PHE A 157 -4.30 -10.67 -12.05
CA PHE A 157 -3.34 -11.75 -11.81
C PHE A 157 -3.76 -12.68 -10.67
N GLU A 158 -4.18 -12.14 -9.52
CA GLU A 158 -4.69 -12.94 -8.41
C GLU A 158 -5.94 -13.74 -8.81
N THR A 159 -6.86 -13.12 -9.55
CA THR A 159 -8.05 -13.82 -10.06
C THR A 159 -7.67 -14.91 -11.04
N MET A 160 -6.75 -14.64 -11.97
CA MET A 160 -6.24 -15.60 -12.94
C MET A 160 -5.65 -16.86 -12.27
N ARG A 161 -4.94 -16.71 -11.13
CA ARG A 161 -4.37 -17.83 -10.37
C ARG A 161 -5.41 -18.83 -9.86
N LEU A 162 -6.67 -18.40 -9.73
CA LEU A 162 -7.80 -19.22 -9.28
C LEU A 162 -8.57 -19.86 -10.44
N LEU A 163 -8.31 -19.45 -11.69
CA LEU A 163 -8.94 -20.00 -12.88
C LEU A 163 -8.26 -21.27 -13.37
N ARG A 164 -8.99 -22.03 -14.17
CA ARG A 164 -8.41 -23.19 -14.89
C ARG A 164 -7.45 -22.69 -15.97
N GLU A 165 -6.22 -23.16 -15.98
CA GLU A 165 -5.14 -22.71 -16.89
C GLU A 165 -5.48 -22.80 -18.39
N ASN A 166 -6.42 -23.68 -18.78
CA ASN A 166 -6.85 -23.84 -20.18
C ASN A 166 -8.16 -23.10 -20.49
N SER A 167 -8.70 -22.30 -19.57
CA SER A 167 -9.91 -21.54 -19.83
C SER A 167 -9.62 -20.32 -20.75
N GLU A 168 -10.61 -19.85 -21.46
CA GLU A 168 -10.50 -18.67 -22.31
C GLU A 168 -10.18 -17.43 -21.45
N GLU A 169 -10.82 -17.32 -20.29
CA GLU A 169 -10.63 -16.23 -19.35
C GLU A 169 -9.19 -16.18 -18.84
N TYR A 170 -8.59 -17.34 -18.52
CA TYR A 170 -7.19 -17.40 -18.11
C TYR A 170 -6.27 -16.88 -19.20
N ARG A 171 -6.42 -17.38 -20.44
CA ARG A 171 -5.56 -17.00 -21.57
C ARG A 171 -5.67 -15.53 -21.91
N VAL A 172 -6.90 -14.99 -21.96
CA VAL A 172 -7.12 -13.58 -22.26
C VAL A 172 -6.50 -12.71 -21.17
N THR A 173 -6.65 -13.07 -19.90
CA THR A 173 -6.09 -12.29 -18.78
C THR A 173 -4.56 -12.31 -18.83
N GLU A 174 -3.95 -13.48 -19.06
CA GLU A 174 -2.51 -13.61 -19.20
C GLU A 174 -1.98 -12.75 -20.36
N GLU A 175 -2.65 -12.77 -21.50
CA GLU A 175 -2.28 -12.01 -22.69
C GLU A 175 -2.36 -10.49 -22.46
N GLU A 176 -3.42 -9.99 -21.81
CA GLU A 176 -3.58 -8.55 -21.57
C GLU A 176 -2.62 -8.04 -20.47
N ILE A 177 -2.31 -8.87 -19.47
CA ILE A 177 -1.25 -8.56 -18.50
C ILE A 177 0.11 -8.46 -19.22
N GLN A 178 0.45 -9.46 -20.04
CA GLN A 178 1.73 -9.46 -20.75
C GLN A 178 1.89 -8.24 -21.66
N ARG A 179 0.87 -7.90 -22.45
CA ARG A 179 0.90 -6.72 -23.31
C ARG A 179 1.09 -5.43 -22.50
N THR A 180 0.48 -5.34 -21.32
CA THR A 180 0.66 -4.19 -20.44
C THR A 180 2.11 -4.13 -19.91
N MET A 181 2.68 -5.28 -19.54
CA MET A 181 4.07 -5.36 -19.09
C MET A 181 5.06 -4.92 -20.19
N ASP A 182 4.80 -5.28 -21.44
CA ASP A 182 5.66 -4.96 -22.59
C ASP A 182 5.71 -3.44 -22.88
N LEU A 183 4.76 -2.65 -22.36
CA LEU A 183 4.72 -1.19 -22.50
C LEU A 183 5.64 -0.47 -21.50
N VAL A 184 6.10 -1.12 -20.43
CA VAL A 184 6.83 -0.47 -19.32
C VAL A 184 8.29 -0.87 -19.32
N ASP A 185 9.18 0.11 -19.54
CA ASP A 185 10.62 -0.12 -19.47
C ASP A 185 11.21 0.34 -18.12
N PHE A 186 11.64 -0.61 -17.30
CA PHE A 186 12.30 -0.34 -16.02
C PHE A 186 13.74 0.15 -16.12
N LYS A 187 14.36 0.16 -17.29
CA LYS A 187 15.75 0.63 -17.46
C LYS A 187 15.90 2.13 -17.20
N GLU A 188 14.82 2.88 -17.36
CA GLU A 188 14.83 4.33 -17.29
C GLU A 188 13.97 4.93 -16.14
N VAL A 189 13.82 4.19 -15.04
CA VAL A 189 12.93 4.48 -13.89
C VAL A 189 13.02 5.93 -13.35
N ARG A 190 14.17 6.60 -13.53
CA ARG A 190 14.33 8.00 -13.07
C ARG A 190 13.98 9.04 -14.13
N LYS A 191 13.62 8.62 -15.33
CA LYS A 191 13.27 9.52 -16.42
C LYS A 191 11.76 9.71 -16.54
N LYS A 192 11.38 10.82 -17.15
CA LYS A 192 9.99 11.12 -17.47
C LYS A 192 9.33 10.04 -18.32
N SER A 193 10.11 9.40 -19.22
CA SER A 193 9.69 8.29 -20.07
C SER A 193 9.08 7.13 -19.28
N PHE A 194 9.67 6.73 -18.17
CA PHE A 194 9.11 5.65 -17.33
C PHE A 194 7.67 5.94 -16.87
N TYR A 195 7.39 7.17 -16.45
CA TYR A 195 6.04 7.54 -16.01
C TYR A 195 5.06 7.66 -17.17
N GLU A 196 5.53 8.01 -18.36
CA GLU A 196 4.73 7.99 -19.60
C GLU A 196 4.38 6.54 -19.98
N ASP A 197 5.32 5.61 -19.90
CA ASP A 197 5.11 4.18 -20.11
C ASP A 197 4.11 3.61 -19.10
N VAL A 198 4.22 3.99 -17.82
CA VAL A 198 3.26 3.59 -16.76
C VAL A 198 1.85 4.10 -17.08
N GLU A 199 1.70 5.35 -17.53
CA GLU A 199 0.40 5.92 -17.92
C GLU A 199 -0.18 5.20 -19.16
N GLU A 200 0.66 4.85 -20.13
CA GLU A 200 0.26 4.05 -21.29
C GLU A 200 -0.21 2.65 -20.86
N GLY A 201 0.53 1.99 -19.97
CA GLY A 201 0.16 0.71 -19.39
C GLY A 201 -1.19 0.77 -18.66
N ILE A 202 -1.44 1.82 -17.87
CA ILE A 202 -2.73 2.05 -17.21
C ILE A 202 -3.85 2.20 -18.26
N ALA A 203 -3.64 3.04 -19.26
CA ALA A 203 -4.64 3.27 -20.29
C ALA A 203 -4.95 1.96 -21.03
N TYR A 204 -3.91 1.20 -21.40
CA TYR A 204 -4.05 -0.07 -22.09
C TYR A 204 -4.88 -1.09 -21.31
N ILE A 205 -4.52 -1.37 -20.05
CA ILE A 205 -5.22 -2.39 -19.23
C ILE A 205 -6.67 -1.96 -18.92
N GLN A 206 -6.92 -0.67 -18.73
CA GLN A 206 -8.26 -0.14 -18.52
C GLN A 206 -9.14 -0.31 -19.78
N ASP A 207 -8.60 -0.05 -20.97
CA ASP A 207 -9.36 -0.12 -22.22
C ASP A 207 -9.55 -1.55 -22.72
N ASN A 208 -8.54 -2.40 -22.58
CA ASN A 208 -8.53 -3.73 -23.15
C ASN A 208 -9.01 -4.82 -22.20
N PHE A 209 -8.86 -4.63 -20.89
CA PHE A 209 -9.32 -5.58 -19.89
C PHE A 209 -10.54 -5.08 -19.10
N TYR A 210 -10.41 -4.00 -18.32
CA TYR A 210 -11.48 -3.56 -17.40
C TYR A 210 -12.76 -3.05 -18.09
N ARG A 211 -12.67 -2.56 -19.33
CA ARG A 211 -13.86 -2.22 -20.12
C ARG A 211 -14.57 -3.44 -20.71
N ARG A 212 -13.90 -4.58 -20.79
CA ARG A 212 -14.42 -5.80 -21.43
C ARG A 212 -14.84 -6.87 -20.44
N TYR A 213 -14.27 -6.87 -19.25
CA TYR A 213 -14.48 -7.90 -18.25
C TYR A 213 -14.86 -7.31 -16.89
N ILE A 214 -15.65 -8.09 -16.12
CA ILE A 214 -15.96 -7.81 -14.73
C ILE A 214 -15.17 -8.81 -13.90
N LEU A 215 -14.38 -8.30 -12.96
CA LEU A 215 -13.64 -9.12 -12.00
C LEU A 215 -14.51 -9.47 -10.79
N TYR A 216 -14.59 -10.75 -10.51
CA TYR A 216 -15.08 -11.29 -9.25
C TYR A 216 -13.90 -11.96 -8.52
N PRO A 217 -13.97 -12.21 -7.21
CA PRO A 217 -12.89 -12.85 -6.47
C PRO A 217 -12.44 -14.20 -7.04
N THR A 218 -13.32 -14.91 -7.76
CA THR A 218 -13.06 -16.24 -8.32
C THR A 218 -13.44 -16.39 -9.79
N ALA A 219 -13.79 -15.28 -10.49
CA ALA A 219 -14.23 -15.33 -11.88
C ALA A 219 -13.96 -14.04 -12.65
N ILE A 220 -13.75 -14.18 -13.96
CA ILE A 220 -13.64 -13.08 -14.90
C ILE A 220 -14.76 -13.25 -15.91
N ILE A 221 -15.67 -12.27 -15.98
CA ILE A 221 -16.88 -12.37 -16.80
C ILE A 221 -16.85 -11.31 -17.90
N PRO A 222 -16.98 -11.69 -19.19
CA PRO A 222 -17.06 -10.74 -20.28
C PRO A 222 -18.28 -9.82 -20.14
N ILE A 223 -18.09 -8.53 -20.36
CA ILE A 223 -19.19 -7.57 -20.40
C ILE A 223 -19.95 -7.74 -21.71
N ARG A 224 -21.16 -8.29 -21.64
CA ARG A 224 -22.05 -8.37 -22.82
C ARG A 224 -22.58 -6.98 -23.17
N LYS A 225 -22.57 -6.63 -24.48
CA LYS A 225 -23.20 -5.39 -24.96
C LYS A 225 -24.66 -5.34 -24.51
N GLY A 226 -25.02 -4.34 -23.71
CA GLY A 226 -26.40 -4.12 -23.24
C GLY A 226 -26.61 -4.23 -21.73
N ILE A 227 -25.63 -4.69 -20.95
CA ILE A 227 -25.73 -4.67 -19.48
C ILE A 227 -25.25 -3.29 -18.99
N LYS A 228 -26.18 -2.48 -18.47
CA LYS A 228 -25.84 -1.25 -17.74
C LYS A 228 -25.05 -1.65 -16.48
N ARG A 229 -23.85 -1.07 -16.29
CA ARG A 229 -23.05 -1.26 -15.07
C ARG A 229 -23.86 -0.88 -13.86
N VAL A 230 -24.22 -1.84 -13.05
CA VAL A 230 -24.73 -1.59 -11.69
C VAL A 230 -23.53 -1.58 -10.78
N PHE A 231 -23.08 -0.40 -10.38
CA PHE A 231 -22.04 -0.26 -9.37
C PHE A 231 -22.66 -0.55 -7.99
N TRP A 232 -22.35 -1.65 -7.42
CA TRP A 232 -22.54 -1.88 -5.99
C TRP A 232 -21.26 -1.43 -5.29
N PHE A 233 -21.34 -0.28 -4.63
CA PHE A 233 -20.35 0.08 -3.61
C PHE A 233 -20.75 -0.68 -2.34
N ALA A 234 -19.87 -1.58 -1.90
CA ALA A 234 -19.89 -2.16 -0.56
C ALA A 234 -18.62 -1.74 0.16
#